data_e7c5a2f459f0612d16c4aad249d487b0
#
_entry.id   e7c5a2f459f0612d16c4aad249d487b0
#
_cell.length_a   1.000
_cell.length_b   1.000
_cell.length_c   1.000
_cell.angle_alpha   90.00
_cell.angle_beta   90.00
_cell.angle_gamma   90.00
#
_symmetry.space_group_name_H-M   'P 1'
#
loop_
_entity.id
_entity.type
_entity.pdbx_description
1 polymer ?
#
loop_
_entity_poly.entity_id
_entity_poly.type
_entity_poly.pdbx_seq_one_letter_code
_entity_poly.pdbx_strand_id
1 'polypeptide(L)'
;MPRFYFYSADLYTREETQLTGGYHGIMTVDDDGKSASEVFGEVADMLQGQTQEYIQEIAKNSGQPADPQMFYFIVKQFYKVD
;
A
#
# COMPACT_ATOMS: atom_id res chain seq x y z
N MET A 1 -10.93 5.48 -19.85
CA MET A 1 -10.70 6.69 -19.06
C MET A 1 -10.23 6.33 -17.67
N PRO A 2 -9.19 7.00 -17.15
CA PRO A 2 -8.76 6.73 -15.78
C PRO A 2 -9.81 7.17 -14.77
N ARG A 3 -9.91 6.39 -13.69
CA ARG A 3 -10.85 6.64 -12.60
C ARG A 3 -10.09 6.88 -11.33
N PHE A 4 -10.72 7.55 -10.38
CA PHE A 4 -10.12 7.84 -9.09
C PHE A 4 -10.59 6.80 -8.07
N TYR A 5 -9.64 6.25 -7.33
CA TYR A 5 -9.91 5.28 -6.27
C TYR A 5 -9.31 5.77 -4.98
N PHE A 6 -10.08 5.69 -3.91
CA PHE A 6 -9.58 5.94 -2.57
C PHE A 6 -9.04 4.65 -1.98
N TYR A 7 -7.90 4.74 -1.31
CA TYR A 7 -7.32 3.62 -0.61
C TYR A 7 -6.86 4.03 0.78
N SER A 8 -6.90 3.08 1.70
CA SER A 8 -6.36 3.23 3.04
C SER A 8 -5.75 1.90 3.45
N ALA A 9 -4.52 1.93 3.93
CA ALA A 9 -3.81 0.72 4.31
C ALA A 9 -3.02 0.96 5.60
N ASP A 10 -2.88 -0.10 6.39
CA ASP A 10 -2.07 -0.10 7.60
C ASP A 10 -0.86 -1.01 7.41
N LEU A 11 0.28 -0.59 7.98
CA LEU A 11 1.52 -1.32 7.92
C LEU A 11 1.81 -1.96 9.28
N TYR A 12 2.09 -3.26 9.27
CA TYR A 12 2.37 -4.04 10.48
C TYR A 12 3.73 -4.71 10.39
N THR A 13 4.35 -4.94 11.56
CA THR A 13 5.52 -5.79 11.65
C THR A 13 5.08 -7.23 11.83
N ARG A 14 5.79 -8.18 11.17
CA ARG A 14 5.42 -9.59 11.23
C ARG A 14 5.71 -10.23 12.58
N GLU A 15 6.80 -9.82 13.23
CA GLU A 15 7.22 -10.46 14.48
C GLU A 15 6.27 -10.19 15.65
N GLU A 16 5.82 -8.95 15.77
CA GLU A 16 5.01 -8.54 16.92
C GLU A 16 3.57 -8.24 16.55
N THR A 17 3.22 -8.34 15.28
CA THR A 17 1.92 -7.95 14.77
C THR A 17 1.55 -6.55 15.23
N GLN A 18 2.55 -5.68 15.30
CA GLN A 18 2.40 -4.34 15.82
C GLN A 18 2.15 -3.37 14.69
N LEU A 19 1.16 -2.49 14.87
CA LEU A 19 0.89 -1.42 13.93
C LEU A 19 2.04 -0.43 13.94
N THR A 20 2.69 -0.28 12.79
CA THR A 20 3.82 0.63 12.64
C THR A 20 3.38 1.98 12.08
N GLY A 21 2.35 1.99 11.25
CA GLY A 21 1.85 3.20 10.64
C GLY A 21 0.79 2.88 9.62
N GLY A 22 0.33 3.91 8.93
CA GLY A 22 -0.68 3.75 7.91
C GLY A 22 -0.57 4.85 6.88
N TYR A 23 -1.19 4.62 5.74
CA TYR A 23 -1.23 5.62 4.69
C TYR A 23 -2.54 5.52 3.93
N HIS A 24 -2.94 6.63 3.36
CA HIS A 24 -4.16 6.72 2.59
C HIS A 24 -3.97 7.74 1.48
N GLY A 25 -4.84 7.69 0.50
CA GLY A 25 -4.76 8.63 -0.61
C GLY A 25 -5.73 8.28 -1.71
N ILE A 26 -5.58 8.99 -2.81
CA ILE A 26 -6.35 8.75 -4.02
C ILE A 26 -5.37 8.42 -5.13
N MET A 27 -5.66 7.36 -5.86
CA MET A 27 -4.84 6.98 -7.01
C MET A 27 -5.69 6.93 -8.26
N THR A 28 -5.05 7.11 -9.40
CA THR A 28 -5.69 7.04 -10.69
C THR A 28 -5.42 5.67 -11.30
N VAL A 29 -6.48 4.97 -11.68
CA VAL A 29 -6.38 3.64 -12.28
C VAL A 29 -7.22 3.64 -13.55
N ASP A 30 -6.67 3.11 -14.62
CA ASP A 30 -7.41 2.86 -15.84
C ASP A 30 -8.10 1.51 -15.70
N ASP A 31 -9.40 1.54 -15.42
CA ASP A 31 -10.18 0.34 -15.17
C ASP A 31 -11.00 -0.11 -16.39
N ASP A 32 -10.82 0.51 -17.54
CA ASP A 32 -11.56 0.15 -18.75
C ASP A 32 -11.25 -1.28 -19.16
N GLY A 33 -12.29 -2.09 -19.25
CA GLY A 33 -12.17 -3.48 -19.65
C GLY A 33 -11.55 -4.40 -18.60
N LYS A 34 -11.38 -3.93 -17.38
CA LYS A 34 -10.77 -4.71 -16.29
C LYS A 34 -11.79 -5.17 -15.27
N SER A 35 -11.60 -6.37 -14.74
CA SER A 35 -12.40 -6.87 -13.64
C SER A 35 -11.97 -6.19 -12.33
N ALA A 36 -12.81 -6.31 -11.30
CA ALA A 36 -12.49 -5.78 -9.99
C ALA A 36 -11.20 -6.41 -9.44
N SER A 37 -10.99 -7.70 -9.69
CA SER A 37 -9.77 -8.39 -9.25
C SER A 37 -8.51 -7.83 -9.92
N GLU A 38 -8.59 -7.52 -11.21
CA GLU A 38 -7.47 -6.95 -11.95
C GLU A 38 -7.12 -5.56 -11.44
N VAL A 39 -8.12 -4.74 -11.19
CA VAL A 39 -7.93 -3.40 -10.64
C VAL A 39 -7.32 -3.47 -9.26
N PHE A 40 -7.82 -4.36 -8.40
CA PHE A 40 -7.28 -4.53 -7.06
C PHE A 40 -5.83 -5.02 -7.10
N GLY A 41 -5.50 -5.90 -8.05
CA GLY A 41 -4.12 -6.37 -8.22
C GLY A 41 -3.15 -5.25 -8.56
N GLU A 42 -3.55 -4.33 -9.45
CA GLU A 42 -2.73 -3.16 -9.78
C GLU A 42 -2.53 -2.25 -8.58
N VAL A 43 -3.59 -2.02 -7.82
CA VAL A 43 -3.53 -1.19 -6.62
C VAL A 43 -2.61 -1.83 -5.57
N ALA A 44 -2.72 -3.15 -5.39
CA ALA A 44 -1.86 -3.87 -4.46
C ALA A 44 -0.38 -3.74 -4.83
N ASP A 45 -0.06 -3.84 -6.12
CA ASP A 45 1.31 -3.65 -6.60
C ASP A 45 1.83 -2.25 -6.31
N MET A 46 1.01 -1.23 -6.53
CA MET A 46 1.37 0.15 -6.24
C MET A 46 1.58 0.37 -4.75
N LEU A 47 0.73 -0.20 -3.91
CA LEU A 47 0.86 -0.11 -2.46
C LEU A 47 2.10 -0.83 -1.97
N GLN A 48 2.45 -1.95 -2.58
CA GLN A 48 3.67 -2.67 -2.24
C GLN A 48 4.91 -1.82 -2.51
N GLY A 49 4.94 -1.12 -3.64
CA GLY A 49 6.02 -0.20 -3.96
C GLY A 49 6.12 0.94 -2.96
N GLN A 50 5.00 1.54 -2.58
CA GLN A 50 4.98 2.60 -1.57
C GLN A 50 5.43 2.08 -0.20
N THR A 51 5.03 0.87 0.14
CA THR A 51 5.45 0.24 1.40
C THR A 51 6.96 0.06 1.45
N GLN A 52 7.57 -0.39 0.35
CA GLN A 52 9.02 -0.54 0.27
C GLN A 52 9.75 0.79 0.46
N GLU A 53 9.26 1.84 -0.17
CA GLU A 53 9.84 3.18 0.00
C GLU A 53 9.73 3.65 1.44
N TYR A 54 8.58 3.42 2.08
CA TYR A 54 8.36 3.78 3.47
C TYR A 54 9.30 3.03 4.40
N ILE A 55 9.52 1.75 4.17
CA ILE A 55 10.43 0.93 4.96
C ILE A 55 11.87 1.42 4.82
N GLN A 56 12.28 1.76 3.59
CA GLN A 56 13.61 2.30 3.35
C GLN A 56 13.82 3.64 4.07
N GLU A 57 12.80 4.46 4.12
CA GLU A 57 12.85 5.72 4.84
C GLU A 57 13.01 5.52 6.34
N ILE A 58 12.28 4.54 6.91
CA ILE A 58 12.43 4.18 8.32
C ILE A 58 13.87 3.71 8.60
N ALA A 59 14.41 2.86 7.74
CA ALA A 59 15.78 2.36 7.88
C ALA A 59 16.79 3.49 7.86
N LYS A 60 16.61 4.43 6.94
CA LYS A 60 17.49 5.58 6.81
C LYS A 60 17.47 6.46 8.06
N ASN A 61 16.29 6.70 8.61
CA ASN A 61 16.12 7.55 9.79
C ASN A 61 16.61 6.90 11.06
N SER A 62 16.49 5.58 11.17
CA SER A 62 16.92 4.85 12.36
C SER A 62 18.38 4.42 12.32
N GLY A 63 19.03 4.48 11.18
CA GLY A 63 20.40 4.03 11.00
C GLY A 63 20.55 2.52 11.03
N GLN A 64 19.47 1.76 10.99
CA GLN A 64 19.49 0.31 11.00
C GLN A 64 18.87 -0.22 9.70
N PRO A 65 19.40 -1.33 9.16
CA PRO A 65 18.79 -1.93 7.98
C PRO A 65 17.40 -2.46 8.31
N ALA A 66 16.46 -2.20 7.43
CA ALA A 66 15.10 -2.73 7.54
C ALA A 66 14.86 -3.69 6.38
N ASP A 67 14.42 -4.89 6.70
CA ASP A 67 14.09 -5.90 5.70
C ASP A 67 12.61 -5.75 5.32
N PRO A 68 12.29 -5.47 4.04
CA PRO A 68 10.89 -5.36 3.63
C PRO A 68 10.04 -6.61 3.94
N GLN A 69 10.69 -7.77 4.05
CA GLN A 69 9.98 -9.01 4.38
C GLN A 69 9.48 -9.07 5.82
N MET A 70 10.00 -8.20 6.69
CA MET A 70 9.55 -8.13 8.08
C MET A 70 8.26 -7.34 8.25
N PHE A 71 7.76 -6.75 7.16
CA PHE A 71 6.57 -5.90 7.19
C PHE A 71 5.51 -6.47 6.26
N TYR A 72 4.27 -6.17 6.56
CA TYR A 72 3.16 -6.44 5.65
C TYR A 72 2.12 -5.32 5.77
N PHE A 73 1.33 -5.14 4.75
CA PHE A 73 0.26 -4.15 4.79
C PHE A 73 -1.10 -4.83 4.65
N ILE A 74 -2.10 -4.21 5.26
CA ILE A 74 -3.49 -4.64 5.15
C ILE A 74 -4.26 -3.46 4.57
N VAL A 75 -4.94 -3.69 3.45
CA VAL A 75 -5.80 -2.69 2.84
C VAL A 75 -7.08 -2.62 3.66
N LYS A 76 -7.34 -1.47 4.25
CA LYS A 76 -8.52 -1.24 5.09
C LYS A 76 -9.72 -0.82 4.26
N GLN A 77 -9.48 0.07 3.30
CA GLN A 77 -10.54 0.61 2.47
C GLN A 77 -10.03 0.76 1.05
N PHE A 78 -10.89 0.47 0.10
CA PHE A 78 -10.59 0.64 -1.31
C PHE A 78 -11.92 0.75 -2.04
N TYR A 79 -12.16 1.90 -2.67
CA TYR A 79 -13.40 2.11 -3.41
C TYR A 79 -13.24 3.22 -4.45
N LYS A 80 -14.12 3.20 -5.42
CA LYS A 80 -14.17 4.20 -6.48
C LYS A 80 -14.80 5.48 -5.95
N VAL A 81 -14.17 6.61 -6.24
CA VAL A 81 -14.56 7.90 -5.66
C VAL A 81 -15.57 8.65 -6.49
N ASP A 82 -15.50 8.55 -7.80
CA ASP A 82 -16.40 9.34 -8.67
C ASP A 82 -17.74 8.67 -8.99
#